data_aaea8a3f3cffbe23cd9d8fcdf44e6839
#
_entry.id   aaea8a3f3cffbe23cd9d8fcdf44e6839
#
_cell.length_a   1.000
_cell.length_b   1.000
_cell.length_c   1.000
_cell.angle_alpha   90.00
_cell.angle_beta   90.00
_cell.angle_gamma   90.00
#
_symmetry.space_group_name_H-M   'P 1'
#
loop_
_entity.id
_entity.type
_entity.pdbx_description
1 polymer ?
#
loop_
_entity_poly.entity_id
_entity_poly.type
_entity_poly.pdbx_seq_one_letter_code
_entity_poly.pdbx_strand_id
1 'polypeptide(L)'
;MSIARLFSIAFLGGSLFGATCAQAKITRAPENFSLSVSPRPSQEPSQATSADFSEARHLLLQGKYDEALAELHDIAEKHPAMKGLAHELGAAYYKKSDFVNAIVYLKKAREENSDDAEAVQLLGLSYYLAGRPAEAIPELEKVQTWFASANVDAAYILGVCYIQTKDYPNARKAFAKMFDVPAESAASYLFTARMLLRQDFAPVAEEYAHKAVALDPKLPLAHQLLGELYLYHSQIDDALAEFRKEIGINPGNATAYYKLADGYSRVQKYDEAERLLQRSIWMDATSTGPYILLGKVLEKKGETELAVRALKRALALDPNNPMPHHLLGQAYRDLGKNEEADRELRVAGQLEQGQNSKP
;
A
#
# COMPACT_ATOMS: atom_id res chain seq x y z
N MET A 1 11.86 19.62 7.20
CA MET A 1 10.56 19.23 6.59
C MET A 1 9.60 18.86 7.70
N SER A 2 8.37 19.42 7.70
CA SER A 2 7.41 19.25 8.81
C SER A 2 6.88 17.80 8.86
N ILE A 3 6.70 17.28 10.08
CA ILE A 3 6.04 16.00 10.42
C ILE A 3 4.71 15.79 9.64
N ALA A 4 4.07 16.88 9.18
CA ALA A 4 2.86 16.87 8.36
C ALA A 4 3.00 16.10 7.01
N ARG A 5 4.21 15.99 6.42
CA ARG A 5 4.43 15.19 5.19
C ARG A 5 4.51 13.69 5.44
N LEU A 6 4.92 13.27 6.63
CA LEU A 6 4.89 11.86 7.06
C LEU A 6 3.46 11.29 7.08
N PHE A 7 2.46 12.14 7.32
CA PHE A 7 1.07 11.73 7.47
C PHE A 7 0.29 11.64 6.14
N SER A 8 0.65 12.43 5.12
CA SER A 8 -0.07 12.41 3.84
C SER A 8 0.16 11.14 3.00
N ILE A 9 1.32 10.53 3.08
CA ILE A 9 1.65 9.29 2.33
C ILE A 9 1.06 8.05 3.01
N ALA A 10 0.86 8.08 4.33
CA ALA A 10 0.25 6.99 5.10
C ALA A 10 -1.28 6.87 4.88
N PHE A 11 -1.94 7.89 4.32
CA PHE A 11 -3.41 7.96 4.18
C PHE A 11 -3.96 7.34 2.88
N LEU A 12 -3.14 7.00 1.91
CA LEU A 12 -3.59 6.44 0.61
C LEU A 12 -3.84 4.92 0.62
N GLY A 13 -4.02 4.31 1.78
CA GLY A 13 -4.20 2.85 1.91
C GLY A 13 -5.28 2.39 2.88
N GLY A 14 -6.28 3.21 3.15
CA GLY A 14 -7.36 2.85 4.06
C GLY A 14 -8.57 2.26 3.36
N SER A 15 -8.61 0.97 3.08
CA SER A 15 -9.82 0.14 2.99
C SER A 15 -9.43 -1.26 2.50
N LEU A 16 -9.17 -2.19 3.39
CA LEU A 16 -9.32 -3.65 3.14
C LEU A 16 -8.90 -4.41 4.41
N PHE A 17 -9.78 -4.50 5.39
CA PHE A 17 -9.72 -5.55 6.40
C PHE A 17 -11.09 -6.18 6.53
N GLY A 18 -11.23 -7.31 5.88
CA GLY A 18 -12.35 -8.21 6.04
C GLY A 18 -12.31 -9.32 5.00
N ALA A 19 -11.42 -10.31 5.17
CA ALA A 19 -11.64 -11.66 4.65
C ALA A 19 -10.54 -12.61 5.15
N THR A 20 -10.96 -13.65 5.79
CA THR A 20 -10.43 -15.00 6.00
C THR A 20 -9.06 -15.35 5.41
N CYS A 21 -8.24 -15.92 6.28
CA CYS A 21 -7.02 -16.65 6.04
C CYS A 21 -7.15 -17.61 4.83
N ALA A 22 -6.57 -17.23 3.69
CA ALA A 22 -6.25 -18.13 2.59
C ALA A 22 -5.04 -17.53 1.86
N GLN A 23 -3.99 -18.33 1.77
CA GLN A 23 -2.74 -18.19 1.01
C GLN A 23 -2.60 -16.89 0.21
N ALA A 24 -1.94 -15.88 0.78
CA ALA A 24 -1.60 -14.65 0.10
C ALA A 24 -0.55 -14.94 -0.97
N LYS A 25 -1.01 -15.09 -2.21
CA LYS A 25 -0.19 -14.85 -3.40
C LYS A 25 0.34 -13.42 -3.29
N ILE A 26 1.60 -13.24 -3.68
CA ILE A 26 2.34 -11.99 -3.81
C ILE A 26 1.39 -10.86 -4.22
N THR A 27 0.97 -10.04 -3.26
CA THR A 27 0.01 -8.97 -3.51
C THR A 27 0.73 -7.82 -4.19
N ARG A 28 0.20 -7.46 -5.36
CA ARG A 28 0.51 -6.28 -6.17
C ARG A 28 0.87 -5.05 -5.31
N ALA A 29 1.86 -4.31 -5.76
CA ALA A 29 2.06 -2.92 -5.34
C ALA A 29 0.71 -2.17 -5.39
N PRO A 30 0.44 -1.22 -4.48
CA PRO A 30 -0.80 -0.47 -4.51
C PRO A 30 -1.02 0.11 -5.92
N GLU A 31 -2.21 -0.08 -6.49
CA GLU A 31 -2.57 0.22 -7.90
C GLU A 31 -2.34 1.69 -8.34
N ASN A 32 -1.97 2.57 -7.41
CA ASN A 32 -1.66 3.99 -7.66
C ASN A 32 -0.19 4.36 -7.39
N PHE A 33 0.71 3.37 -7.24
CA PHE A 33 2.13 3.64 -7.09
C PHE A 33 2.77 3.72 -8.48
N SER A 34 2.78 4.90 -9.08
CA SER A 34 3.55 5.16 -10.28
C SER A 34 5.03 5.14 -9.88
N LEU A 35 5.70 4.02 -10.15
CA LEU A 35 7.15 3.90 -9.98
C LEU A 35 7.80 4.83 -11.02
N SER A 36 8.07 6.08 -10.63
CA SER A 36 8.76 7.04 -11.47
C SER A 36 10.26 6.77 -11.41
N VAL A 37 10.88 6.61 -12.56
CA VAL A 37 12.34 6.56 -12.68
C VAL A 37 12.83 8.00 -12.73
N SER A 38 13.52 8.44 -11.67
CA SER A 38 14.10 9.77 -11.61
C SER A 38 15.48 9.77 -12.27
N PRO A 39 15.74 10.56 -13.31
CA PRO A 39 17.06 10.61 -13.94
C PRO A 39 18.11 11.21 -12.99
N ARG A 40 19.34 10.73 -13.08
CA ARG A 40 20.48 11.28 -12.34
C ARG A 40 20.72 12.74 -12.75
N PRO A 41 20.98 13.69 -11.81
CA PRO A 41 21.07 15.13 -12.12
C PRO A 41 22.21 15.57 -13.05
N SER A 42 23.06 14.69 -13.58
CA SER A 42 24.30 15.05 -14.27
C SER A 42 24.72 14.19 -15.47
N GLN A 43 23.79 13.49 -16.13
CA GLN A 43 24.13 12.88 -17.43
C GLN A 43 23.19 13.41 -18.51
N GLU A 44 23.69 14.32 -19.32
CA GLU A 44 23.10 14.56 -20.65
C GLU A 44 23.21 13.24 -21.43
N PRO A 45 22.13 12.76 -22.08
CA PRO A 45 22.22 11.60 -22.95
C PRO A 45 23.24 11.93 -24.05
N SER A 46 24.20 11.02 -24.27
CA SER A 46 25.17 11.20 -25.34
C SER A 46 24.40 11.31 -26.67
N GLN A 47 24.52 12.45 -27.34
CA GLN A 47 23.72 12.81 -28.51
C GLN A 47 23.82 11.84 -29.71
N ALA A 48 24.70 10.85 -29.69
CA ALA A 48 24.93 9.94 -30.81
C ALA A 48 23.99 8.71 -30.87
N THR A 49 23.22 8.42 -29.78
CA THR A 49 22.36 7.21 -29.72
C THR A 49 20.86 7.47 -29.63
N SER A 50 20.43 8.72 -29.49
CA SER A 50 19.02 9.04 -29.27
C SER A 50 18.13 8.98 -30.52
N ALA A 51 18.70 9.08 -31.70
CA ALA A 51 17.93 9.07 -32.95
C ALA A 51 17.47 7.67 -33.38
N ASP A 52 18.28 6.64 -33.05
CA ASP A 52 18.05 5.27 -33.53
C ASP A 52 16.94 4.53 -32.80
N PHE A 53 16.57 4.95 -31.58
CA PHE A 53 15.49 4.34 -30.77
C PHE A 53 14.24 5.22 -30.67
N SER A 54 14.15 6.31 -31.43
CA SER A 54 13.07 7.30 -31.28
C SER A 54 11.69 6.71 -31.54
N GLU A 55 11.54 5.86 -32.56
CA GLU A 55 10.28 5.21 -32.90
C GLU A 55 9.84 4.22 -31.79
N ALA A 56 10.75 3.36 -31.37
CA ALA A 56 10.47 2.42 -30.27
C ALA A 56 10.05 3.13 -28.98
N ARG A 57 10.73 4.22 -28.59
CA ARG A 57 10.36 5.06 -27.44
C ARG A 57 8.98 5.70 -27.61
N HIS A 58 8.67 6.17 -28.82
CA HIS A 58 7.35 6.73 -29.13
C HIS A 58 6.23 5.68 -28.96
N LEU A 59 6.43 4.48 -29.46
CA LEU A 59 5.51 3.35 -29.30
C LEU A 59 5.34 2.97 -27.82
N LEU A 60 6.43 2.98 -27.02
CA LEU A 60 6.36 2.75 -25.56
C LEU A 60 5.53 3.81 -24.83
N LEU A 61 5.60 5.07 -25.27
CA LEU A 61 4.78 6.15 -24.68
C LEU A 61 3.30 5.99 -25.03
N GLN A 62 2.97 5.38 -26.17
CA GLN A 62 1.60 5.06 -26.58
C GLN A 62 1.06 3.79 -25.93
N GLY A 63 1.87 3.05 -25.13
CA GLY A 63 1.48 1.76 -24.55
C GLY A 63 1.50 0.59 -25.54
N LYS A 64 2.07 0.78 -26.74
CA LYS A 64 2.21 -0.23 -27.81
C LYS A 64 3.47 -1.07 -27.61
N TYR A 65 3.49 -1.81 -26.51
CA TYR A 65 4.70 -2.52 -26.06
C TYR A 65 5.19 -3.58 -27.05
N ASP A 66 4.28 -4.32 -27.69
CA ASP A 66 4.63 -5.37 -28.64
C ASP A 66 5.22 -4.81 -29.93
N GLU A 67 4.67 -3.69 -30.44
CA GLU A 67 5.19 -2.99 -31.61
C GLU A 67 6.59 -2.42 -31.31
N ALA A 68 6.78 -1.81 -30.14
CA ALA A 68 8.08 -1.30 -29.71
C ALA A 68 9.14 -2.40 -29.60
N LEU A 69 8.78 -3.55 -29.04
CA LEU A 69 9.68 -4.70 -28.94
C LEU A 69 10.02 -5.28 -30.31
N ALA A 70 9.07 -5.33 -31.25
CA ALA A 70 9.33 -5.78 -32.63
C ALA A 70 10.35 -4.88 -33.32
N GLU A 71 10.20 -3.54 -33.20
CA GLU A 71 11.15 -2.56 -33.71
C GLU A 71 12.55 -2.73 -33.10
N LEU A 72 12.64 -2.86 -31.76
CA LEU A 72 13.92 -3.06 -31.08
C LEU A 72 14.60 -4.39 -31.46
N HIS A 73 13.82 -5.45 -31.71
CA HIS A 73 14.38 -6.71 -32.19
C HIS A 73 14.87 -6.64 -33.64
N ASP A 74 14.17 -5.90 -34.54
CA ASP A 74 14.64 -5.64 -35.89
C ASP A 74 15.98 -4.87 -35.87
N ILE A 75 16.11 -3.87 -34.98
CA ILE A 75 17.37 -3.16 -34.75
C ILE A 75 18.44 -4.16 -34.22
N ALA A 76 18.10 -5.08 -33.32
CA ALA A 76 19.02 -6.06 -32.76
C ALA A 76 19.57 -7.02 -33.87
N GLU A 77 18.73 -7.42 -34.82
CA GLU A 77 19.15 -8.26 -35.95
C GLU A 77 20.10 -7.54 -36.88
N LYS A 78 19.81 -6.27 -37.20
CA LYS A 78 20.62 -5.46 -38.09
C LYS A 78 21.89 -4.93 -37.46
N HIS A 79 21.86 -4.61 -36.20
CA HIS A 79 22.94 -3.96 -35.45
C HIS A 79 23.15 -4.58 -34.07
N PRO A 80 23.59 -5.84 -33.94
CA PRO A 80 23.64 -6.58 -32.67
C PRO A 80 24.60 -5.98 -31.64
N ALA A 81 25.56 -5.17 -32.05
CA ALA A 81 26.51 -4.49 -31.15
C ALA A 81 26.16 -3.01 -30.88
N MET A 82 24.91 -2.58 -31.20
CA MET A 82 24.50 -1.21 -30.97
C MET A 82 24.45 -0.91 -29.46
N LYS A 83 25.21 0.10 -29.03
CA LYS A 83 25.22 0.54 -27.63
C LYS A 83 23.87 1.06 -27.18
N GLY A 84 23.45 0.67 -25.98
CA GLY A 84 22.19 1.09 -25.39
C GLY A 84 20.97 0.25 -25.84
N LEU A 85 21.12 -0.64 -26.82
CA LEU A 85 20.04 -1.52 -27.27
C LEU A 85 19.53 -2.43 -26.13
N ALA A 86 20.46 -2.95 -25.33
CA ALA A 86 20.10 -3.78 -24.17
C ALA A 86 19.28 -2.99 -23.13
N HIS A 87 19.61 -1.71 -22.93
CA HIS A 87 18.82 -0.82 -22.07
C HIS A 87 17.39 -0.66 -22.59
N GLU A 88 17.22 -0.31 -23.88
CA GLU A 88 15.90 -0.06 -24.48
C GLU A 88 15.03 -1.33 -24.47
N LEU A 89 15.60 -2.48 -24.83
CA LEU A 89 14.90 -3.77 -24.73
C LEU A 89 14.48 -4.08 -23.29
N GLY A 90 15.38 -3.88 -22.33
CA GLY A 90 15.08 -4.08 -20.91
C GLY A 90 13.97 -3.17 -20.39
N ALA A 91 14.00 -1.90 -20.77
CA ALA A 91 12.96 -0.93 -20.42
C ALA A 91 11.61 -1.28 -21.08
N ALA A 92 11.61 -1.72 -22.33
CA ALA A 92 10.42 -2.14 -23.05
C ALA A 92 9.75 -3.37 -22.39
N TYR A 93 10.54 -4.41 -22.06
CA TYR A 93 10.06 -5.58 -21.34
C TYR A 93 9.53 -5.24 -19.95
N TYR A 94 10.21 -4.33 -19.22
CA TYR A 94 9.73 -3.84 -17.93
C TYR A 94 8.35 -3.19 -18.05
N LYS A 95 8.15 -2.27 -19.02
CA LYS A 95 6.86 -1.63 -19.27
C LYS A 95 5.76 -2.61 -19.68
N LYS A 96 6.12 -3.67 -20.42
CA LYS A 96 5.23 -4.79 -20.75
C LYS A 96 4.90 -5.69 -19.56
N SER A 97 5.55 -5.49 -18.40
CA SER A 97 5.48 -6.37 -17.21
C SER A 97 6.07 -7.77 -17.44
N ASP A 98 6.92 -7.95 -18.43
CA ASP A 98 7.71 -9.16 -18.63
C ASP A 98 9.05 -9.02 -17.90
N PHE A 99 8.99 -9.20 -16.58
CA PHE A 99 10.13 -8.98 -15.71
C PHE A 99 11.25 -9.99 -15.90
N VAL A 100 10.96 -11.18 -16.43
CA VAL A 100 11.96 -12.21 -16.72
C VAL A 100 12.87 -11.73 -17.85
N ASN A 101 12.32 -11.31 -18.97
CA ASN A 101 13.10 -10.78 -20.08
C ASN A 101 13.70 -9.42 -19.75
N ALA A 102 13.00 -8.56 -19.00
CA ALA A 102 13.55 -7.31 -18.50
C ALA A 102 14.87 -7.52 -17.74
N ILE A 103 14.92 -8.49 -16.81
CA ILE A 103 16.13 -8.84 -16.06
C ILE A 103 17.26 -9.27 -16.99
N VAL A 104 16.99 -10.06 -18.02
CA VAL A 104 18.01 -10.53 -18.98
C VAL A 104 18.68 -9.35 -19.68
N TYR A 105 17.89 -8.45 -20.24
CA TYR A 105 18.41 -7.32 -21.02
C TYR A 105 18.99 -6.22 -20.13
N LEU A 106 18.40 -5.92 -18.98
CA LEU A 106 18.93 -4.92 -18.04
C LEU A 106 20.25 -5.36 -17.41
N LYS A 107 20.48 -6.67 -17.20
CA LYS A 107 21.80 -7.18 -16.83
C LYS A 107 22.85 -6.86 -17.88
N LYS A 108 22.54 -7.08 -19.15
CA LYS A 108 23.46 -6.74 -20.27
C LYS A 108 23.70 -5.23 -20.30
N ALA A 109 22.66 -4.40 -20.18
CA ALA A 109 22.81 -2.96 -20.13
C ALA A 109 23.73 -2.50 -18.98
N ARG A 110 23.59 -3.09 -17.77
CA ARG A 110 24.48 -2.84 -16.64
C ARG A 110 25.92 -3.30 -16.88
N GLU A 111 26.11 -4.41 -17.60
CA GLU A 111 27.45 -4.89 -17.99
C GLU A 111 28.10 -3.96 -19.02
N GLU A 112 27.32 -3.41 -19.96
CA GLU A 112 27.78 -2.41 -20.95
C GLU A 112 28.12 -1.06 -20.30
N ASN A 113 27.32 -0.63 -19.31
CA ASN A 113 27.49 0.62 -18.57
C ASN A 113 27.05 0.45 -17.11
N SER A 114 28.01 0.26 -16.23
CA SER A 114 27.72 0.07 -14.78
C SER A 114 27.14 1.31 -14.11
N ASP A 115 27.24 2.49 -14.72
CA ASP A 115 26.75 3.77 -14.19
C ASP A 115 25.44 4.22 -14.85
N ASP A 116 24.82 3.36 -15.66
CA ASP A 116 23.47 3.58 -16.18
C ASP A 116 22.46 3.47 -15.03
N ALA A 117 22.12 4.64 -14.48
CA ALA A 117 21.26 4.73 -13.31
C ALA A 117 19.85 4.20 -13.58
N GLU A 118 19.32 4.40 -14.79
CA GLU A 118 18.01 3.90 -15.17
C GLU A 118 18.00 2.39 -15.32
N ALA A 119 18.98 1.81 -16.01
CA ALA A 119 19.07 0.37 -16.19
C ALA A 119 19.24 -0.36 -14.84
N VAL A 120 20.07 0.17 -13.94
CA VAL A 120 20.27 -0.44 -12.60
C VAL A 120 19.00 -0.31 -11.75
N GLN A 121 18.30 0.83 -11.79
CA GLN A 121 17.04 1.00 -11.09
C GLN A 121 15.96 0.05 -11.62
N LEU A 122 15.79 -0.02 -12.93
CA LEU A 122 14.82 -0.92 -13.57
C LEU A 122 15.16 -2.39 -13.30
N LEU A 123 16.45 -2.75 -13.24
CA LEU A 123 16.90 -4.10 -12.89
C LEU A 123 16.48 -4.46 -11.45
N GLY A 124 16.76 -3.59 -10.49
CA GLY A 124 16.34 -3.78 -9.10
C GLY A 124 14.82 -3.92 -8.96
N LEU A 125 14.06 -3.06 -9.64
CA LEU A 125 12.59 -3.13 -9.65
C LEU A 125 12.09 -4.41 -10.33
N SER A 126 12.71 -4.83 -11.45
CA SER A 126 12.36 -6.07 -12.15
C SER A 126 12.57 -7.30 -11.28
N TYR A 127 13.68 -7.34 -10.52
CA TYR A 127 13.92 -8.42 -9.56
C TYR A 127 12.83 -8.46 -8.46
N TYR A 128 12.48 -7.30 -7.90
CA TYR A 128 11.43 -7.22 -6.89
C TYR A 128 10.08 -7.72 -7.44
N LEU A 129 9.68 -7.24 -8.62
CA LEU A 129 8.41 -7.60 -9.26
C LEU A 129 8.38 -9.07 -9.74
N ALA A 130 9.55 -9.65 -10.01
CA ALA A 130 9.70 -11.08 -10.29
C ALA A 130 9.73 -11.97 -9.01
N GLY A 131 9.53 -11.38 -7.82
CA GLY A 131 9.56 -12.12 -6.54
C GLY A 131 10.97 -12.53 -6.09
N ARG A 132 12.01 -11.80 -6.51
CA ARG A 132 13.44 -12.08 -6.22
C ARG A 132 14.06 -10.96 -5.38
N PRO A 133 13.58 -10.71 -4.14
CA PRO A 133 13.98 -9.57 -3.34
C PRO A 133 15.46 -9.56 -2.97
N ALA A 134 16.09 -10.72 -2.77
CA ALA A 134 17.50 -10.82 -2.43
C ALA A 134 18.40 -10.27 -3.54
N GLU A 135 18.00 -10.43 -4.81
CA GLU A 135 18.75 -9.94 -5.97
C GLU A 135 18.42 -8.49 -6.29
N ALA A 136 17.25 -8.00 -5.86
CA ALA A 136 16.89 -6.59 -5.99
C ALA A 136 17.72 -5.69 -5.07
N ILE A 137 18.07 -6.15 -3.87
CA ILE A 137 18.76 -5.37 -2.83
C ILE A 137 20.04 -4.69 -3.35
N PRO A 138 21.05 -5.39 -3.89
CA PRO A 138 22.31 -4.76 -4.28
C PRO A 138 22.13 -3.70 -5.38
N GLU A 139 21.18 -3.90 -6.30
CA GLU A 139 20.91 -2.92 -7.37
C GLU A 139 20.25 -1.66 -6.79
N LEU A 140 19.25 -1.84 -5.92
CA LEU A 140 18.56 -0.71 -5.29
C LEU A 140 19.42 0.04 -4.28
N GLU A 141 20.32 -0.65 -3.56
CA GLU A 141 21.34 0.01 -2.72
C GLU A 141 22.25 0.91 -3.56
N LYS A 142 22.72 0.41 -4.70
CA LYS A 142 23.56 1.17 -5.62
C LYS A 142 22.83 2.43 -6.11
N VAL A 143 21.55 2.33 -6.47
CA VAL A 143 20.72 3.50 -6.83
C VAL A 143 20.70 4.54 -5.72
N GLN A 144 20.57 4.11 -4.46
CA GLN A 144 20.55 5.05 -3.32
C GLN A 144 21.89 5.80 -3.10
N THR A 145 23.01 5.31 -3.64
CA THR A 145 24.29 6.01 -3.55
C THR A 145 24.44 7.17 -4.52
N TRP A 146 23.65 7.19 -5.61
CA TRP A 146 23.76 8.20 -6.66
C TRP A 146 22.98 9.48 -6.39
N PHE A 147 22.13 9.50 -5.37
CA PHE A 147 21.29 10.63 -5.05
C PHE A 147 21.69 11.25 -3.71
N ALA A 148 21.80 12.58 -3.67
CA ALA A 148 22.07 13.31 -2.43
C ALA A 148 20.90 13.17 -1.43
N SER A 149 19.66 13.17 -1.93
CA SER A 149 18.46 12.80 -1.20
C SER A 149 18.00 11.40 -1.62
N ALA A 150 17.25 10.70 -0.77
CA ALA A 150 16.75 9.38 -1.12
C ALA A 150 15.91 9.43 -2.40
N ASN A 151 16.15 8.50 -3.31
CA ASN A 151 15.16 8.14 -4.32
C ASN A 151 14.03 7.40 -3.57
N VAL A 152 12.90 8.09 -3.38
CA VAL A 152 11.81 7.63 -2.49
C VAL A 152 11.27 6.27 -2.92
N ASP A 153 11.06 6.07 -4.23
CA ASP A 153 10.49 4.83 -4.76
C ASP A 153 11.46 3.66 -4.57
N ALA A 154 12.73 3.85 -4.92
CA ALA A 154 13.74 2.82 -4.74
C ALA A 154 14.00 2.53 -3.25
N ALA A 155 13.97 3.54 -2.37
CA ALA A 155 14.12 3.35 -0.92
C ALA A 155 12.94 2.57 -0.31
N TYR A 156 11.72 2.84 -0.77
CA TYR A 156 10.54 2.09 -0.35
C TYR A 156 10.66 0.62 -0.74
N ILE A 157 10.93 0.33 -2.01
CA ILE A 157 11.07 -1.05 -2.50
C ILE A 157 12.24 -1.77 -1.84
N LEU A 158 13.37 -1.08 -1.64
CA LEU A 158 14.52 -1.61 -0.91
C LEU A 158 14.13 -2.01 0.52
N GLY A 159 13.40 -1.15 1.23
CA GLY A 159 12.88 -1.46 2.56
C GLY A 159 11.96 -2.68 2.58
N VAL A 160 11.08 -2.82 1.57
CA VAL A 160 10.22 -4.00 1.42
C VAL A 160 11.04 -5.27 1.12
N CYS A 161 12.04 -5.18 0.24
CA CYS A 161 12.95 -6.30 -0.04
C CYS A 161 13.67 -6.78 1.22
N TYR A 162 14.15 -5.85 2.06
CA TYR A 162 14.74 -6.20 3.34
C TYR A 162 13.75 -6.85 4.31
N ILE A 163 12.48 -6.43 4.33
CA ILE A 163 11.45 -7.11 5.12
C ILE A 163 11.27 -8.55 4.63
N GLN A 164 11.16 -8.76 3.33
CA GLN A 164 10.97 -10.09 2.73
C GLN A 164 12.17 -11.03 2.96
N THR A 165 13.37 -10.47 3.03
CA THR A 165 14.61 -11.21 3.38
C THR A 165 14.88 -11.27 4.89
N LYS A 166 13.97 -10.74 5.72
CA LYS A 166 14.04 -10.70 7.18
C LYS A 166 15.21 -9.87 7.74
N ASP A 167 15.74 -8.94 6.96
CA ASP A 167 16.73 -7.97 7.42
C ASP A 167 16.05 -6.68 7.89
N TYR A 168 15.36 -6.77 9.02
CA TYR A 168 14.54 -5.67 9.56
C TYR A 168 15.36 -4.42 9.95
N PRO A 169 16.61 -4.53 10.47
CA PRO A 169 17.44 -3.35 10.74
C PRO A 169 17.75 -2.54 9.47
N ASN A 170 18.05 -3.19 8.35
CA ASN A 170 18.32 -2.50 7.09
C ASN A 170 17.02 -2.01 6.44
N ALA A 171 15.90 -2.73 6.59
CA ALA A 171 14.58 -2.21 6.20
C ALA A 171 14.30 -0.86 6.89
N ARG A 172 14.54 -0.77 8.20
CA ARG A 172 14.34 0.46 8.97
C ARG A 172 15.26 1.60 8.50
N LYS A 173 16.53 1.31 8.19
CA LYS A 173 17.46 2.31 7.64
C LYS A 173 16.98 2.83 6.28
N ALA A 174 16.50 1.94 5.40
CA ALA A 174 15.97 2.33 4.09
C ALA A 174 14.75 3.26 4.22
N PHE A 175 13.79 2.92 5.09
CA PHE A 175 12.63 3.77 5.36
C PHE A 175 13.01 5.08 6.07
N ALA A 176 13.95 5.05 7.00
CA ALA A 176 14.44 6.26 7.67
C ALA A 176 15.04 7.24 6.67
N LYS A 177 15.85 6.74 5.72
CA LYS A 177 16.42 7.53 4.63
C LYS A 177 15.33 8.10 3.72
N MET A 178 14.27 7.34 3.42
CA MET A 178 13.15 7.79 2.61
C MET A 178 12.46 9.04 3.20
N PHE A 179 12.34 9.12 4.54
CA PHE A 179 11.69 10.22 5.25
C PHE A 179 12.65 11.28 5.79
N ASP A 180 13.95 11.13 5.54
CA ASP A 180 15.00 12.00 6.07
C ASP A 180 14.92 12.13 7.61
N VAL A 181 14.79 10.99 8.28
CA VAL A 181 14.78 10.88 9.75
C VAL A 181 15.91 10.01 10.24
N PRO A 182 16.41 10.18 11.48
CA PRO A 182 17.41 9.27 12.05
C PRO A 182 16.89 7.85 12.11
N ALA A 183 17.72 6.87 11.71
CA ALA A 183 17.35 5.47 11.70
C ALA A 183 16.93 4.94 13.09
N GLU A 184 17.49 5.48 14.17
CA GLU A 184 17.17 5.10 15.56
C GLU A 184 16.05 5.95 16.18
N SER A 185 15.32 6.76 15.38
CA SER A 185 14.23 7.58 15.87
C SER A 185 12.93 6.78 16.09
N ALA A 186 12.08 7.24 16.99
CA ALA A 186 10.75 6.69 17.21
C ALA A 186 9.90 6.63 15.93
N ALA A 187 10.00 7.67 15.08
CA ALA A 187 9.29 7.73 13.79
C ALA A 187 9.75 6.62 12.82
N SER A 188 11.05 6.35 12.76
CA SER A 188 11.62 5.28 11.94
C SER A 188 11.11 3.89 12.37
N TYR A 189 11.08 3.64 13.68
CA TYR A 189 10.52 2.39 14.22
C TYR A 189 9.03 2.26 13.93
N LEU A 190 8.24 3.32 14.16
CA LEU A 190 6.80 3.33 13.88
C LEU A 190 6.50 3.03 12.41
N PHE A 191 7.20 3.70 11.48
CA PHE A 191 6.98 3.49 10.06
C PHE A 191 7.33 2.06 9.64
N THR A 192 8.47 1.55 10.12
CA THR A 192 8.89 0.17 9.84
C THR A 192 7.89 -0.84 10.41
N ALA A 193 7.41 -0.64 11.64
CA ALA A 193 6.37 -1.48 12.24
C ALA A 193 5.10 -1.53 11.38
N ARG A 194 4.68 -0.39 10.85
CA ARG A 194 3.52 -0.32 9.95
C ARG A 194 3.75 -1.08 8.64
N MET A 195 4.95 -1.01 8.08
CA MET A 195 5.31 -1.76 6.87
C MET A 195 5.40 -3.26 7.14
N LEU A 196 5.95 -3.66 8.29
CA LEU A 196 5.99 -5.05 8.73
C LEU A 196 4.57 -5.63 8.89
N LEU A 197 3.65 -4.90 9.51
CA LEU A 197 2.26 -5.32 9.65
C LEU A 197 1.57 -5.48 8.28
N ARG A 198 1.83 -4.59 7.33
CA ARG A 198 1.29 -4.69 5.96
C ARG A 198 1.83 -5.90 5.18
N GLN A 199 3.00 -6.42 5.55
CA GLN A 199 3.63 -7.59 4.95
C GLN A 199 3.38 -8.87 5.76
N ASP A 200 2.44 -8.82 6.72
CA ASP A 200 2.03 -9.95 7.58
C ASP A 200 3.13 -10.45 8.55
N PHE A 201 4.05 -9.56 8.94
CA PHE A 201 5.06 -9.82 9.96
C PHE A 201 4.64 -9.23 11.33
N ALA A 202 3.43 -9.57 11.79
CA ALA A 202 2.82 -9.01 13.00
C ALA A 202 3.70 -9.09 14.27
N PRO A 203 4.38 -10.21 14.62
CA PRO A 203 5.20 -10.27 15.83
C PRO A 203 6.36 -9.27 15.83
N VAL A 204 7.03 -9.09 14.69
CA VAL A 204 8.14 -8.12 14.56
C VAL A 204 7.59 -6.69 14.50
N ALA A 205 6.42 -6.50 13.89
CA ALA A 205 5.73 -5.20 13.89
C ALA A 205 5.42 -4.73 15.32
N GLU A 206 4.98 -5.64 16.19
CA GLU A 206 4.69 -5.36 17.59
C GLU A 206 5.95 -4.94 18.37
N GLU A 207 7.06 -5.68 18.21
CA GLU A 207 8.35 -5.31 18.81
C GLU A 207 8.77 -3.89 18.42
N TYR A 208 8.68 -3.57 17.12
CA TYR A 208 9.06 -2.26 16.59
C TYR A 208 8.11 -1.14 17.04
N ALA A 209 6.81 -1.43 17.15
CA ALA A 209 5.83 -0.49 17.65
C ALA A 209 6.06 -0.18 19.15
N HIS A 210 6.36 -1.19 19.96
CA HIS A 210 6.77 -0.98 21.36
C HIS A 210 8.03 -0.12 21.47
N LYS A 211 9.01 -0.36 20.60
CA LYS A 211 10.25 0.42 20.60
C LYS A 211 10.00 1.89 20.20
N ALA A 212 9.08 2.13 19.25
CA ALA A 212 8.65 3.48 18.91
C ALA A 212 8.04 4.22 20.10
N VAL A 213 7.10 3.57 20.82
CA VAL A 213 6.46 4.15 22.01
C VAL A 213 7.46 4.33 23.18
N ALA A 214 8.42 3.41 23.34
CA ALA A 214 9.45 3.55 24.38
C ALA A 214 10.39 4.75 24.12
N LEU A 215 10.69 5.05 22.84
CA LEU A 215 11.51 6.19 22.46
C LEU A 215 10.75 7.52 22.52
N ASP A 216 9.47 7.52 22.14
CA ASP A 216 8.60 8.69 22.23
C ASP A 216 7.16 8.25 22.60
N PRO A 217 6.79 8.30 23.90
CA PRO A 217 5.44 7.93 24.35
C PRO A 217 4.33 8.86 23.86
N LYS A 218 4.66 10.00 23.25
CA LYS A 218 3.70 10.96 22.69
C LYS A 218 3.73 10.99 21.16
N LEU A 219 4.43 10.05 20.53
CA LEU A 219 4.47 9.96 19.07
C LEU A 219 3.08 9.66 18.52
N PRO A 220 2.47 10.55 17.72
CA PRO A 220 1.17 10.29 17.11
C PRO A 220 1.17 9.01 16.26
N LEU A 221 0.06 8.27 16.28
CA LEU A 221 -0.17 7.00 15.58
C LEU A 221 0.59 5.79 16.15
N ALA A 222 1.50 5.95 17.10
CA ALA A 222 2.24 4.83 17.68
C ALA A 222 1.31 3.97 18.57
N HIS A 223 0.53 4.58 19.42
CA HIS A 223 -0.48 3.91 20.22
C HIS A 223 -1.63 3.34 19.37
N GLN A 224 -2.00 4.03 18.28
CA GLN A 224 -2.98 3.47 17.33
C GLN A 224 -2.46 2.16 16.73
N LEU A 225 -1.20 2.09 16.29
CA LEU A 225 -0.63 0.88 15.72
C LEU A 225 -0.57 -0.27 16.74
N LEU A 226 -0.18 0.00 17.98
CA LEU A 226 -0.23 -1.01 19.04
C LEU A 226 -1.65 -1.51 19.29
N GLY A 227 -2.63 -0.61 19.34
CA GLY A 227 -4.03 -1.00 19.48
C GLY A 227 -4.53 -1.87 18.31
N GLU A 228 -4.11 -1.57 17.07
CA GLU A 228 -4.41 -2.41 15.89
C GLU A 228 -3.79 -3.80 16.00
N LEU A 229 -2.53 -3.91 16.44
CA LEU A 229 -1.84 -5.18 16.69
C LEU A 229 -2.51 -6.00 17.80
N TYR A 230 -2.90 -5.36 18.89
CA TYR A 230 -3.63 -6.03 19.97
C TYR A 230 -5.02 -6.52 19.52
N LEU A 231 -5.74 -5.76 18.68
CA LEU A 231 -6.98 -6.26 18.08
C LEU A 231 -6.74 -7.46 17.16
N TYR A 232 -5.63 -7.46 16.42
CA TYR A 232 -5.23 -8.60 15.58
C TYR A 232 -5.01 -9.87 16.42
N HIS A 233 -4.39 -9.73 17.60
CA HIS A 233 -4.19 -10.81 18.56
C HIS A 233 -5.39 -11.08 19.48
N SER A 234 -6.53 -10.43 19.24
CA SER A 234 -7.74 -10.54 20.07
C SER A 234 -7.57 -10.08 21.53
N GLN A 235 -6.55 -9.28 21.82
CA GLN A 235 -6.27 -8.67 23.11
C GLN A 235 -7.06 -7.35 23.23
N ILE A 236 -8.39 -7.47 23.40
CA ILE A 236 -9.29 -6.32 23.22
C ILE A 236 -9.08 -5.26 24.30
N ASP A 237 -8.86 -5.64 25.55
CA ASP A 237 -8.68 -4.68 26.65
C ASP A 237 -7.41 -3.83 26.46
N ASP A 238 -6.30 -4.46 26.04
CA ASP A 238 -5.05 -3.77 25.75
C ASP A 238 -5.22 -2.83 24.55
N ALA A 239 -5.92 -3.28 23.51
CA ALA A 239 -6.24 -2.44 22.35
C ALA A 239 -7.05 -1.19 22.74
N LEU A 240 -8.09 -1.36 23.58
CA LEU A 240 -8.88 -0.23 24.05
C LEU A 240 -8.03 0.76 24.87
N ALA A 241 -7.10 0.27 25.67
CA ALA A 241 -6.18 1.12 26.43
C ALA A 241 -5.29 1.95 25.50
N GLU A 242 -4.71 1.32 24.47
CA GLU A 242 -3.83 2.00 23.53
C GLU A 242 -4.58 3.03 22.66
N PHE A 243 -5.79 2.72 22.17
CA PHE A 243 -6.58 3.71 21.42
C PHE A 243 -6.98 4.92 22.27
N ARG A 244 -7.26 4.72 23.58
CA ARG A 244 -7.52 5.86 24.47
C ARG A 244 -6.29 6.75 24.65
N LYS A 245 -5.08 6.16 24.74
CA LYS A 245 -3.82 6.93 24.78
C LYS A 245 -3.63 7.73 23.51
N GLU A 246 -3.84 7.10 22.33
CA GLU A 246 -3.76 7.81 21.05
C GLU A 246 -4.73 9.00 20.97
N ILE A 247 -5.98 8.83 21.40
CA ILE A 247 -6.96 9.92 21.44
C ILE A 247 -6.52 11.04 22.41
N GLY A 248 -5.87 10.70 23.51
CA GLY A 248 -5.31 11.67 24.45
C GLY A 248 -4.17 12.50 23.83
N ILE A 249 -3.34 11.88 22.98
CA ILE A 249 -2.23 12.52 22.28
C ILE A 249 -2.72 13.31 21.07
N ASN A 250 -3.61 12.71 20.29
CA ASN A 250 -4.15 13.26 19.06
C ASN A 250 -5.69 13.23 19.05
N PRO A 251 -6.35 14.19 19.71
CA PRO A 251 -7.82 14.23 19.79
C PRO A 251 -8.53 14.44 18.45
N GLY A 252 -7.80 14.82 17.40
CA GLY A 252 -8.30 14.96 16.03
C GLY A 252 -8.24 13.69 15.19
N ASN A 253 -7.73 12.58 15.73
CA ASN A 253 -7.59 11.34 15.00
C ASN A 253 -8.92 10.57 14.86
N ALA A 254 -9.68 10.85 13.81
CA ALA A 254 -10.96 10.18 13.51
C ALA A 254 -10.83 8.65 13.48
N THR A 255 -9.71 8.13 12.96
CA THR A 255 -9.45 6.69 12.87
C THR A 255 -9.30 6.05 14.25
N ALA A 256 -8.66 6.72 15.21
CA ALA A 256 -8.52 6.20 16.57
C ALA A 256 -9.88 6.06 17.26
N TYR A 257 -10.81 7.00 17.06
CA TYR A 257 -12.19 6.88 17.55
C TYR A 257 -12.93 5.71 16.90
N TYR A 258 -12.79 5.53 15.59
CA TYR A 258 -13.37 4.40 14.87
C TYR A 258 -12.84 3.06 15.39
N LYS A 259 -11.52 2.92 15.58
CA LYS A 259 -10.89 1.70 16.08
C LYS A 259 -11.25 1.41 17.53
N LEU A 260 -11.34 2.44 18.37
CA LEU A 260 -11.84 2.29 19.74
C LEU A 260 -13.30 1.80 19.75
N ALA A 261 -14.14 2.32 18.84
CA ALA A 261 -15.52 1.87 18.68
C ALA A 261 -15.62 0.42 18.20
N ASP A 262 -14.74 -0.02 17.29
CA ASP A 262 -14.66 -1.43 16.86
C ASP A 262 -14.35 -2.34 18.07
N GLY A 263 -13.36 -1.97 18.88
CA GLY A 263 -13.06 -2.70 20.12
C GLY A 263 -14.27 -2.78 21.08
N TYR A 264 -14.97 -1.67 21.31
CA TYR A 264 -16.18 -1.67 22.14
C TYR A 264 -17.31 -2.51 21.55
N SER A 265 -17.51 -2.47 20.22
CA SER A 265 -18.47 -3.32 19.52
C SER A 265 -18.21 -4.81 19.75
N ARG A 266 -16.95 -5.22 19.73
CA ARG A 266 -16.54 -6.63 19.98
C ARG A 266 -16.85 -7.11 21.39
N VAL A 267 -16.79 -6.23 22.38
CA VAL A 267 -17.21 -6.52 23.77
C VAL A 267 -18.67 -6.13 24.04
N GLN A 268 -19.47 -5.93 23.00
CA GLN A 268 -20.92 -5.66 23.04
C GLN A 268 -21.31 -4.37 23.80
N LYS A 269 -20.39 -3.44 23.99
CA LYS A 269 -20.65 -2.10 24.53
C LYS A 269 -21.11 -1.17 23.40
N TYR A 270 -22.33 -1.43 22.92
CA TYR A 270 -22.86 -0.80 21.70
C TYR A 270 -23.13 0.71 21.85
N ASP A 271 -23.53 1.16 23.03
CA ASP A 271 -23.78 2.60 23.28
C ASP A 271 -22.47 3.41 23.26
N GLU A 272 -21.41 2.86 23.84
CA GLU A 272 -20.07 3.47 23.74
C GLU A 272 -19.55 3.47 22.31
N ALA A 273 -19.72 2.36 21.60
CA ALA A 273 -19.32 2.23 20.22
C ALA A 273 -20.03 3.27 19.33
N GLU A 274 -21.35 3.43 19.48
CA GLU A 274 -22.13 4.39 18.73
C GLU A 274 -21.64 5.84 18.93
N ARG A 275 -21.47 6.26 20.18
CA ARG A 275 -20.96 7.62 20.51
C ARG A 275 -19.61 7.92 19.85
N LEU A 276 -18.70 6.94 19.86
CA LEU A 276 -17.38 7.07 19.28
C LEU A 276 -17.44 7.09 17.74
N LEU A 277 -18.33 6.30 17.13
CA LEU A 277 -18.57 6.31 15.68
C LEU A 277 -19.13 7.64 15.21
N GLN A 278 -20.11 8.20 15.95
CA GLN A 278 -20.64 9.53 15.67
C GLN A 278 -19.53 10.60 15.75
N ARG A 279 -18.63 10.48 16.73
CA ARG A 279 -17.48 11.39 16.85
C ARG A 279 -16.50 11.22 15.68
N SER A 280 -16.19 9.99 15.28
CA SER A 280 -15.33 9.69 14.12
C SER A 280 -15.93 10.28 12.83
N ILE A 281 -17.23 10.06 12.58
CA ILE A 281 -17.96 10.58 11.43
C ILE A 281 -18.01 12.12 11.43
N TRP A 282 -18.16 12.74 12.59
CA TRP A 282 -18.16 14.21 12.69
C TRP A 282 -16.80 14.80 12.28
N MET A 283 -15.69 14.10 12.58
CA MET A 283 -14.33 14.52 12.20
C MET A 283 -14.02 14.23 10.74
N ASP A 284 -14.46 13.07 10.24
CA ASP A 284 -14.25 12.63 8.85
C ASP A 284 -15.51 11.95 8.33
N ALA A 285 -16.34 12.72 7.65
CA ALA A 285 -17.59 12.25 7.04
C ALA A 285 -17.39 11.53 5.69
N THR A 286 -16.14 11.42 5.20
CA THR A 286 -15.81 10.81 3.90
C THR A 286 -15.36 9.35 4.01
N SER A 287 -15.05 8.88 5.21
CA SER A 287 -14.68 7.50 5.47
C SER A 287 -15.89 6.57 5.54
N THR A 288 -15.88 5.49 4.76
CA THR A 288 -17.00 4.50 4.73
C THR A 288 -17.05 3.61 5.96
N GLY A 289 -15.86 3.24 6.52
CA GLY A 289 -15.72 2.30 7.62
C GLY A 289 -16.58 2.63 8.85
N PRO A 290 -16.55 3.87 9.38
CA PRO A 290 -17.39 4.28 10.50
C PRO A 290 -18.88 4.12 10.27
N TYR A 291 -19.38 4.41 9.05
CA TYR A 291 -20.81 4.24 8.73
C TYR A 291 -21.22 2.75 8.66
N ILE A 292 -20.35 1.89 8.12
CA ILE A 292 -20.58 0.44 8.07
C ILE A 292 -20.65 -0.13 9.49
N LEU A 293 -19.70 0.24 10.35
CA LEU A 293 -19.69 -0.23 11.73
C LEU A 293 -20.86 0.34 12.53
N LEU A 294 -21.23 1.60 12.28
CA LEU A 294 -22.43 2.21 12.90
C LEU A 294 -23.69 1.44 12.51
N GLY A 295 -23.84 1.05 11.23
CA GLY A 295 -24.94 0.20 10.79
C GLY A 295 -24.99 -1.12 11.55
N LYS A 296 -23.85 -1.81 11.69
CA LYS A 296 -23.75 -3.06 12.48
C LYS A 296 -24.11 -2.87 13.96
N VAL A 297 -23.63 -1.79 14.57
CA VAL A 297 -23.90 -1.47 15.98
C VAL A 297 -25.38 -1.18 16.20
N LEU A 298 -26.02 -0.39 15.34
CA LEU A 298 -27.44 -0.05 15.42
C LEU A 298 -28.32 -1.29 15.21
N GLU A 299 -27.95 -2.20 14.29
CA GLU A 299 -28.61 -3.51 14.15
C GLU A 299 -28.59 -4.30 15.45
N LYS A 300 -27.44 -4.40 16.11
CA LYS A 300 -27.28 -5.09 17.38
C LYS A 300 -28.06 -4.44 18.54
N LYS A 301 -28.39 -3.15 18.42
CA LYS A 301 -29.26 -2.42 19.36
C LYS A 301 -30.74 -2.55 19.02
N GLY A 302 -31.09 -3.15 17.86
CA GLY A 302 -32.49 -3.22 17.38
C GLY A 302 -32.99 -1.93 16.72
N GLU A 303 -32.08 -0.99 16.41
CA GLU A 303 -32.38 0.30 15.80
C GLU A 303 -32.26 0.22 14.26
N THR A 304 -32.99 -0.72 13.65
CA THR A 304 -32.82 -1.17 12.26
C THR A 304 -33.04 -0.05 11.23
N GLU A 305 -33.99 0.88 11.45
CA GLU A 305 -34.18 2.01 10.52
C GLU A 305 -32.97 2.98 10.53
N LEU A 306 -32.35 3.16 11.70
CA LEU A 306 -31.12 3.97 11.80
C LEU A 306 -29.94 3.26 11.14
N ALA A 307 -29.84 1.94 11.29
CA ALA A 307 -28.84 1.13 10.61
C ALA A 307 -28.93 1.26 9.10
N VAL A 308 -30.16 1.16 8.53
CA VAL A 308 -30.39 1.37 7.09
C VAL A 308 -29.91 2.74 6.63
N ARG A 309 -30.14 3.80 7.43
CA ARG A 309 -29.66 5.15 7.07
C ARG A 309 -28.14 5.24 7.05
N ALA A 310 -27.46 4.68 8.06
CA ALA A 310 -26.00 4.65 8.13
C ALA A 310 -25.39 3.87 6.96
N LEU A 311 -25.92 2.68 6.64
CA LEU A 311 -25.47 1.84 5.55
C LEU A 311 -25.67 2.47 4.17
N LYS A 312 -26.81 3.15 3.95
CA LYS A 312 -27.03 3.95 2.73
C LYS A 312 -26.02 5.08 2.59
N ARG A 313 -25.60 5.68 3.70
CA ARG A 313 -24.55 6.70 3.65
C ARG A 313 -23.21 6.09 3.26
N ALA A 314 -22.87 4.89 3.76
CA ALA A 314 -21.67 4.17 3.34
C ALA A 314 -21.68 3.89 1.82
N LEU A 315 -22.83 3.44 1.26
CA LEU A 315 -22.97 3.21 -0.19
C LEU A 315 -22.90 4.49 -1.02
N ALA A 316 -23.37 5.62 -0.49
CA ALA A 316 -23.22 6.89 -1.19
C ALA A 316 -21.75 7.34 -1.31
N LEU A 317 -20.88 6.87 -0.41
CA LEU A 317 -19.43 7.13 -0.45
C LEU A 317 -18.68 6.10 -1.30
N ASP A 318 -19.07 4.82 -1.23
CA ASP A 318 -18.48 3.73 -1.98
C ASP A 318 -19.56 2.75 -2.47
N PRO A 319 -20.13 2.99 -3.67
CA PRO A 319 -21.19 2.14 -4.23
C PRO A 319 -20.76 0.72 -4.59
N ASN A 320 -19.45 0.47 -4.72
CA ASN A 320 -18.91 -0.82 -5.14
C ASN A 320 -18.46 -1.70 -3.95
N ASN A 321 -18.75 -1.29 -2.73
CA ASN A 321 -18.44 -2.07 -1.54
C ASN A 321 -19.56 -3.10 -1.27
N PRO A 322 -19.31 -4.41 -1.34
CA PRO A 322 -20.33 -5.42 -1.13
C PRO A 322 -20.86 -5.47 0.32
N MET A 323 -20.04 -5.09 1.30
CA MET A 323 -20.39 -5.23 2.72
C MET A 323 -21.64 -4.43 3.14
N PRO A 324 -21.78 -3.13 2.81
CA PRO A 324 -23.02 -2.40 3.12
C PRO A 324 -24.25 -2.97 2.44
N HIS A 325 -24.14 -3.52 1.21
CA HIS A 325 -25.26 -4.18 0.53
C HIS A 325 -25.70 -5.43 1.28
N HIS A 326 -24.77 -6.26 1.76
CA HIS A 326 -25.07 -7.41 2.60
C HIS A 326 -25.81 -7.01 3.88
N LEU A 327 -25.32 -6.00 4.58
CA LEU A 327 -25.91 -5.53 5.83
C LEU A 327 -27.30 -4.90 5.60
N LEU A 328 -27.46 -4.15 4.50
CA LEU A 328 -28.77 -3.62 4.11
C LEU A 328 -29.76 -4.73 3.79
N GLY A 329 -29.32 -5.79 3.10
CA GLY A 329 -30.15 -6.95 2.84
C GLY A 329 -30.65 -7.62 4.12
N GLN A 330 -29.81 -7.74 5.13
CA GLN A 330 -30.19 -8.25 6.47
C GLN A 330 -31.18 -7.29 7.15
N ALA A 331 -30.84 -6.00 7.23
CA ALA A 331 -31.68 -5.00 7.85
C ALA A 331 -33.08 -4.89 7.21
N TYR A 332 -33.17 -4.98 5.89
CA TYR A 332 -34.44 -5.00 5.20
C TYR A 332 -35.28 -6.25 5.47
N ARG A 333 -34.65 -7.42 5.65
CA ARG A 333 -35.38 -8.64 6.09
C ARG A 333 -35.97 -8.45 7.48
N ASP A 334 -35.21 -7.88 8.41
CA ASP A 334 -35.69 -7.63 9.78
C ASP A 334 -36.84 -6.63 9.81
N LEU A 335 -36.91 -5.72 8.81
CA LEU A 335 -38.02 -4.80 8.60
C LEU A 335 -39.20 -5.38 7.78
N GLY A 336 -39.13 -6.66 7.36
CA GLY A 336 -40.14 -7.31 6.51
C GLY A 336 -40.15 -6.84 5.05
N LYS A 337 -39.12 -6.09 4.60
CA LYS A 337 -38.98 -5.55 3.24
C LYS A 337 -38.18 -6.53 2.36
N ASN A 338 -38.82 -7.66 2.02
CA ASN A 338 -38.16 -8.76 1.35
C ASN A 338 -37.67 -8.43 -0.06
N GLU A 339 -38.40 -7.64 -0.82
CA GLU A 339 -38.02 -7.26 -2.18
C GLU A 339 -36.74 -6.38 -2.20
N GLU A 340 -36.65 -5.42 -1.27
CA GLU A 340 -35.49 -4.59 -1.09
C GLU A 340 -34.29 -5.44 -0.60
N ALA A 341 -34.55 -6.35 0.33
CA ALA A 341 -33.51 -7.25 0.84
C ALA A 341 -32.88 -8.09 -0.27
N ASP A 342 -33.73 -8.73 -1.10
CA ASP A 342 -33.26 -9.58 -2.21
C ASP A 342 -32.53 -8.79 -3.29
N ARG A 343 -32.88 -7.52 -3.47
CA ARG A 343 -32.20 -6.61 -4.39
C ARG A 343 -30.78 -6.31 -3.91
N GLU A 344 -30.65 -5.92 -2.65
CA GLU A 344 -29.34 -5.59 -2.05
C GLU A 344 -28.42 -6.81 -2.00
N LEU A 345 -28.93 -7.98 -1.63
CA LEU A 345 -28.14 -9.23 -1.59
C LEU A 345 -27.68 -9.68 -2.97
N ARG A 346 -28.49 -9.47 -4.02
CA ARG A 346 -28.04 -9.75 -5.40
C ARG A 346 -26.90 -8.83 -5.82
N VAL A 347 -26.98 -7.54 -5.50
CA VAL A 347 -25.91 -6.59 -5.81
C VAL A 347 -24.63 -6.98 -5.07
N ALA A 348 -24.71 -7.32 -3.79
CA ALA A 348 -23.55 -7.81 -3.03
C ALA A 348 -22.88 -9.00 -3.71
N GLY A 349 -23.67 -10.03 -4.09
CA GLY A 349 -23.13 -11.21 -4.77
C GLY A 349 -22.48 -10.91 -6.13
N GLN A 350 -23.06 -9.99 -6.91
CA GLN A 350 -22.48 -9.56 -8.19
C GLN A 350 -21.12 -8.85 -8.00
N LEU A 351 -21.03 -7.95 -7.00
CA LEU A 351 -19.79 -7.24 -6.68
C LEU A 351 -18.69 -8.19 -6.21
N GLU A 352 -19.02 -9.19 -5.39
CA GLU A 352 -18.05 -10.21 -4.94
C GLU A 352 -17.53 -11.07 -6.09
N GLN A 353 -18.41 -11.49 -6.99
CA GLN A 353 -18.03 -12.24 -8.20
C GLN A 353 -17.13 -11.40 -9.12
N GLY A 354 -17.46 -10.12 -9.32
CA GLY A 354 -16.67 -9.20 -10.11
C GLY A 354 -15.28 -8.90 -9.51
N GLN A 355 -15.14 -8.94 -8.18
CA GLN A 355 -13.84 -8.81 -7.51
C GLN A 355 -12.99 -10.08 -7.64
N ASN A 356 -13.61 -11.26 -7.62
CA ASN A 356 -12.94 -12.56 -7.76
C ASN A 356 -12.53 -12.90 -9.21
N SER A 357 -13.14 -12.23 -10.21
CA SER A 357 -12.89 -12.47 -11.63
C SER A 357 -11.85 -11.50 -12.25
N LYS A 358 -11.33 -10.56 -11.48
CA LYS A 358 -10.19 -9.75 -11.92
C LYS A 358 -8.91 -10.57 -11.72
N PRO A 359 -8.12 -10.82 -12.80
CA PRO A 359 -6.93 -11.68 -12.78
C PRO A 359 -5.79 -11.08 -11.95
#